data_804ac186052c1c51de1fdefbc6c59091
#
_entry.id   804ac186052c1c51de1fdefbc6c59091
#
_cell.length_a   1.000
_cell.length_b   1.000
_cell.length_c   1.000
_cell.angle_alpha   90.00
_cell.angle_beta   90.00
_cell.angle_gamma   90.00
#
_symmetry.space_group_name_H-M   'P 1'
#
loop_
_entity.id
_entity.type
_entity.pdbx_description
1 polymer ?
#
loop_
_entity_poly.entity_id
_entity_poly.type
_entity_poly.pdbx_seq_one_letter_code
_entity_poly.pdbx_strand_id
1 'polypeptide(L)'
;TNDSSREAVIEIKIGQDKPVSLTLTQKGPNGSGGDDESFIENASFWPEIPAYQDGSDYQYVTHYEKLGGKNVRNYSMCYDKSLKAALWVAYPLHKCYIGSVDRTDQWIYNPYIDETYQIYVSKAYKEYPTYDRGHQIPSADRTITREMNTQTFYFTNQTPQIGVGLNQSIWANLENKIRTSYMCTDTLYVVTGAHFDNTSTKATDNNGVKVPVPTHYFKVLLRTKSGITGKAIKDCNASELITIGFWL
;
A
#
# COMPACT_ATOMS: atom_id res chain seq x y z
N THR A 1 -6.51 -30.38 2.62
CA THR A 1 -7.58 -29.38 2.64
C THR A 1 -7.59 -28.72 4.01
N ASN A 2 -6.89 -27.58 4.17
CA ASN A 2 -6.89 -26.81 5.41
C ASN A 2 -7.84 -25.63 5.23
N ASP A 3 -9.03 -25.75 5.79
CA ASP A 3 -10.14 -24.80 5.71
C ASP A 3 -10.14 -23.82 6.90
N SER A 4 -8.99 -23.61 7.54
CA SER A 4 -8.87 -22.73 8.69
C SER A 4 -8.32 -21.37 8.32
N SER A 5 -9.06 -20.30 8.69
CA SER A 5 -8.54 -18.95 8.71
C SER A 5 -7.27 -18.87 9.57
N ARG A 6 -6.26 -18.15 9.10
CA ARG A 6 -5.03 -17.86 9.86
C ARG A 6 -5.06 -16.40 10.25
N GLU A 7 -4.82 -16.13 11.52
CA GLU A 7 -4.66 -14.77 12.02
C GLU A 7 -3.20 -14.53 12.38
N ALA A 8 -2.67 -13.39 11.97
CA ALA A 8 -1.43 -12.83 12.48
C ALA A 8 -1.74 -11.48 13.10
N VAL A 9 -1.47 -11.33 14.38
CA VAL A 9 -1.58 -10.05 15.07
C VAL A 9 -0.21 -9.41 15.11
N ILE A 10 -0.09 -8.23 14.52
CA ILE A 10 1.12 -7.40 14.61
C ILE A 10 0.85 -6.34 15.67
N GLU A 11 1.54 -6.42 16.80
CA GLU A 11 1.52 -5.37 17.80
C GLU A 11 2.60 -4.34 17.48
N ILE A 12 2.18 -3.11 17.23
CA ILE A 12 3.09 -1.97 17.06
C ILE A 12 3.15 -1.22 18.38
N LYS A 13 4.30 -1.26 19.06
CA LYS A 13 4.55 -0.49 20.29
C LYS A 13 5.35 0.76 19.98
N ILE A 14 4.81 1.91 20.36
CA ILE A 14 5.50 3.20 20.27
C ILE A 14 5.81 3.66 21.70
N GLY A 15 7.08 3.55 22.10
CA GLY A 15 7.50 3.94 23.43
C GLY A 15 6.82 3.15 24.54
N GLN A 16 6.23 3.86 25.55
CA GLN A 16 5.49 3.28 26.67
C GLN A 16 3.96 3.26 26.45
N ASP A 17 3.48 3.63 25.28
CA ASP A 17 2.05 3.69 24.97
C ASP A 17 1.43 2.31 24.75
N LYS A 18 0.10 2.25 24.84
CA LYS A 18 -0.64 1.01 24.56
C LYS A 18 -0.34 0.55 23.14
N PRO A 19 -0.07 -0.76 22.94
CA PRO A 19 0.18 -1.29 21.62
C PRO A 19 -1.05 -1.10 20.71
N VAL A 20 -0.82 -0.67 19.47
CA VAL A 20 -1.80 -0.70 18.40
C VAL A 20 -1.69 -2.07 17.75
N SER A 21 -2.75 -2.83 17.77
CA SER A 21 -2.79 -4.17 17.17
C SER A 21 -3.32 -4.06 15.73
N LEU A 22 -2.53 -4.48 14.76
CA LEU A 22 -2.98 -4.72 13.39
C LEU A 22 -3.21 -6.23 13.24
N THR A 23 -4.46 -6.64 13.09
CA THR A 23 -4.81 -8.04 12.85
C THR A 23 -4.82 -8.31 11.35
N LEU A 24 -3.93 -9.17 10.89
CA LEU A 24 -3.95 -9.71 9.53
C LEU A 24 -4.67 -11.05 9.58
N THR A 25 -5.87 -11.12 9.03
CA THR A 25 -6.65 -12.35 8.95
C THR A 25 -6.60 -12.90 7.53
N GLN A 26 -6.02 -14.08 7.34
CA GLN A 26 -6.16 -14.85 6.12
C GLN A 26 -7.41 -15.73 6.25
N LYS A 27 -8.48 -15.40 5.54
CA LYS A 27 -9.66 -16.28 5.44
C LYS A 27 -9.37 -17.44 4.50
N GLY A 28 -9.85 -18.62 4.85
CA GLY A 28 -9.90 -19.76 3.94
C GLY A 28 -10.88 -19.50 2.77
N PRO A 29 -10.90 -20.39 1.76
CA PRO A 29 -11.57 -20.15 0.46
C PRO A 29 -13.10 -20.00 0.48
N ASN A 30 -13.76 -20.03 1.62
CA ASN A 30 -15.23 -19.95 1.73
C ASN A 30 -15.68 -18.77 2.60
N GLY A 31 -15.58 -17.54 2.08
CA GLY A 31 -16.17 -16.35 2.67
C GLY A 31 -17.10 -15.65 1.68
N SER A 32 -18.41 -15.88 1.80
CA SER A 32 -19.44 -15.17 1.04
C SER A 32 -19.58 -13.73 1.49
N GLY A 33 -19.49 -12.79 0.57
CA GLY A 33 -19.85 -11.39 0.78
C GLY A 33 -19.34 -10.43 -0.29
N GLY A 34 -20.23 -9.91 -1.14
CA GLY A 34 -20.17 -8.64 -1.87
C GLY A 34 -19.19 -8.50 -3.03
N ASP A 35 -19.72 -8.31 -4.14
CA ASP A 35 -19.37 -7.72 -5.45
C ASP A 35 -17.91 -7.66 -5.99
N ASP A 36 -16.89 -8.21 -5.32
CA ASP A 36 -15.58 -8.37 -5.92
C ASP A 36 -14.99 -9.77 -5.65
N GLU A 37 -15.70 -10.81 -6.13
CA GLU A 37 -15.25 -12.20 -6.04
C GLU A 37 -13.83 -12.38 -6.61
N SER A 38 -13.46 -11.64 -7.65
CA SER A 38 -12.13 -11.73 -8.26
C SER A 38 -11.02 -11.22 -7.33
N PHE A 39 -11.27 -10.20 -6.51
CA PHE A 39 -10.31 -9.71 -5.52
C PHE A 39 -10.12 -10.74 -4.40
N ILE A 40 -11.22 -11.30 -3.88
CA ILE A 40 -11.21 -12.26 -2.77
C ILE A 40 -10.49 -13.55 -3.17
N GLU A 41 -10.76 -14.10 -4.36
CA GLU A 41 -10.06 -15.28 -4.87
C GLU A 41 -8.56 -15.03 -5.00
N ASN A 42 -8.16 -13.89 -5.55
CA ASN A 42 -6.76 -13.56 -5.73
C ASN A 42 -6.06 -13.16 -4.43
N ALA A 43 -6.75 -12.49 -3.52
CA ALA A 43 -6.20 -12.07 -2.23
C ALA A 43 -5.71 -13.24 -1.37
N SER A 44 -6.31 -14.42 -1.49
CA SER A 44 -5.89 -15.62 -0.76
C SER A 44 -4.47 -16.11 -1.09
N PHE A 45 -3.91 -15.66 -2.21
CA PHE A 45 -2.54 -16.00 -2.64
C PHE A 45 -1.48 -14.99 -2.19
N TRP A 46 -1.89 -13.83 -1.71
CA TRP A 46 -0.97 -12.76 -1.32
C TRP A 46 -0.92 -12.60 0.20
N PRO A 47 0.22 -12.95 0.80
CA PRO A 47 0.32 -13.10 2.27
C PRO A 47 0.21 -11.78 3.03
N GLU A 48 0.40 -10.65 2.36
CA GLU A 48 0.42 -9.32 2.96
C GLU A 48 -0.91 -8.57 2.88
N ILE A 49 -1.89 -9.10 2.17
CA ILE A 49 -3.18 -8.41 2.03
C ILE A 49 -3.88 -8.33 3.40
N PRO A 50 -4.21 -7.13 3.89
CA PRO A 50 -5.01 -6.96 5.10
C PRO A 50 -6.38 -7.61 4.99
N ALA A 51 -6.97 -7.92 6.15
CA ALA A 51 -8.32 -8.48 6.20
C ALA A 51 -9.33 -7.59 5.45
N TYR A 52 -10.19 -8.26 4.70
CA TYR A 52 -11.30 -7.60 4.03
C TYR A 52 -12.25 -6.97 5.07
N GLN A 53 -12.69 -5.75 4.81
CA GLN A 53 -13.68 -5.05 5.59
C GLN A 53 -14.90 -4.77 4.71
N ASP A 54 -16.09 -5.15 5.20
CA ASP A 54 -17.33 -4.81 4.51
C ASP A 54 -17.66 -3.34 4.71
N GLY A 55 -18.12 -2.68 3.65
CA GLY A 55 -18.55 -1.29 3.70
C GLY A 55 -18.81 -0.74 2.30
N SER A 56 -19.90 -0.03 2.11
CA SER A 56 -20.28 0.56 0.81
C SER A 56 -19.28 1.60 0.29
N ASP A 57 -18.48 2.17 1.19
CA ASP A 57 -17.47 3.17 0.83
C ASP A 57 -16.13 2.56 0.44
N TYR A 58 -15.89 1.28 0.75
CA TYR A 58 -14.64 0.62 0.42
C TYR A 58 -14.70 0.02 -0.98
N GLN A 59 -13.62 0.24 -1.72
CA GLN A 59 -13.40 -0.37 -3.02
C GLN A 59 -12.02 -1.00 -3.03
N TYR A 60 -11.97 -2.29 -3.36
CA TYR A 60 -10.74 -3.06 -3.46
C TYR A 60 -10.32 -3.14 -4.91
N VAL A 61 -9.08 -2.77 -5.20
CA VAL A 61 -8.54 -2.75 -6.57
C VAL A 61 -7.18 -3.41 -6.59
N THR A 62 -6.94 -4.23 -7.61
CA THR A 62 -5.61 -4.77 -7.90
C THR A 62 -5.16 -4.32 -9.28
N HIS A 63 -3.97 -3.75 -9.31
CA HIS A 63 -3.30 -3.35 -10.54
C HIS A 63 -2.34 -4.44 -10.99
N TYR A 64 -2.46 -4.78 -12.26
CA TYR A 64 -1.58 -5.73 -12.94
C TYR A 64 -0.85 -5.04 -14.09
N GLU A 65 0.30 -5.59 -14.45
CA GLU A 65 1.04 -5.21 -15.64
C GLU A 65 1.87 -6.38 -16.16
N LYS A 66 2.30 -6.30 -17.42
CA LYS A 66 3.13 -7.33 -18.03
C LYS A 66 4.60 -7.15 -17.67
N LEU A 67 5.20 -8.23 -17.18
CA LEU A 67 6.63 -8.34 -16.96
C LEU A 67 7.15 -9.61 -17.59
N GLY A 68 8.03 -9.48 -18.58
CA GLY A 68 8.52 -10.63 -19.35
C GLY A 68 7.41 -11.44 -20.04
N GLY A 69 6.36 -10.77 -20.50
CA GLY A 69 5.18 -11.38 -21.16
C GLY A 69 4.17 -12.02 -20.21
N LYS A 70 4.45 -12.08 -18.91
CA LYS A 70 3.52 -12.60 -17.88
C LYS A 70 2.79 -11.47 -17.21
N ASN A 71 1.50 -11.69 -16.90
CA ASN A 71 0.71 -10.78 -16.10
C ASN A 71 1.13 -10.91 -14.64
N VAL A 72 1.63 -9.82 -14.04
CA VAL A 72 2.10 -9.80 -12.64
C VAL A 72 1.39 -8.68 -11.87
N ARG A 73 1.14 -8.93 -10.60
CA ARG A 73 0.56 -7.94 -9.72
C ARG A 73 1.53 -6.78 -9.49
N ASN A 74 1.09 -5.57 -9.75
CA ASN A 74 1.81 -4.36 -9.40
C ASN A 74 1.57 -3.99 -7.94
N TYR A 75 0.31 -3.75 -7.56
CA TYR A 75 -0.11 -3.56 -6.18
C TYR A 75 -1.62 -3.76 -6.04
N SER A 76 -2.06 -3.96 -4.81
CA SER A 76 -3.48 -3.99 -4.43
C SER A 76 -3.76 -2.89 -3.42
N MET A 77 -5.00 -2.42 -3.35
CA MET A 77 -5.38 -1.35 -2.43
C MET A 77 -6.81 -1.51 -1.91
N CYS A 78 -7.06 -1.00 -0.71
CA CYS A 78 -8.38 -0.66 -0.24
C CYS A 78 -8.54 0.86 -0.31
N TYR A 79 -9.45 1.31 -1.13
CA TYR A 79 -9.76 2.72 -1.30
C TYR A 79 -11.07 3.08 -0.61
N ASP A 80 -11.04 4.10 0.24
CA ASP A 80 -12.21 4.67 0.87
C ASP A 80 -12.73 5.83 0.00
N LYS A 81 -13.91 5.64 -0.61
CA LYS A 81 -14.56 6.61 -1.48
C LYS A 81 -15.00 7.89 -0.74
N SER A 82 -15.34 7.76 0.54
CA SER A 82 -15.78 8.89 1.37
C SER A 82 -14.61 9.77 1.78
N LEU A 83 -13.46 9.17 2.12
CA LEU A 83 -12.21 9.87 2.43
C LEU A 83 -11.45 10.29 1.18
N LYS A 84 -11.75 9.69 0.03
CA LYS A 84 -10.99 9.82 -1.23
C LYS A 84 -9.51 9.49 -1.04
N ALA A 85 -9.22 8.42 -0.31
CA ALA A 85 -7.89 8.00 0.06
C ALA A 85 -7.78 6.47 0.14
N ALA A 86 -6.63 5.92 -0.23
CA ALA A 86 -6.31 4.54 0.07
C ALA A 86 -6.02 4.39 1.57
N LEU A 87 -6.77 3.52 2.24
CA LEU A 87 -6.49 3.13 3.63
C LEU A 87 -5.21 2.32 3.71
N TRP A 88 -4.99 1.48 2.72
CA TRP A 88 -3.75 0.75 2.55
C TRP A 88 -3.48 0.42 1.07
N VAL A 89 -2.20 0.25 0.78
CA VAL A 89 -1.66 -0.28 -0.48
C VAL A 89 -0.69 -1.40 -0.14
N ALA A 90 -0.91 -2.57 -0.73
CA ALA A 90 -0.14 -3.79 -0.48
C ALA A 90 0.57 -4.26 -1.76
N TYR A 91 1.86 -4.58 -1.66
CA TYR A 91 2.63 -4.92 -2.84
C TYR A 91 3.85 -5.81 -2.55
N PRO A 92 4.21 -6.70 -3.50
CA PRO A 92 5.48 -7.39 -3.45
C PRO A 92 6.62 -6.43 -3.84
N LEU A 93 7.73 -6.46 -3.11
CA LEU A 93 8.96 -5.76 -3.45
C LEU A 93 10.09 -6.78 -3.66
N HIS A 94 10.63 -6.78 -4.86
CA HIS A 94 11.70 -7.67 -5.27
C HIS A 94 12.50 -6.99 -6.39
N LYS A 95 13.74 -7.39 -6.58
CA LYS A 95 14.61 -6.81 -7.62
C LYS A 95 14.04 -6.86 -9.05
N CYS A 96 13.12 -7.81 -9.34
CA CYS A 96 12.47 -7.88 -10.65
C CYS A 96 11.54 -6.69 -10.96
N TYR A 97 11.13 -5.90 -9.96
CA TYR A 97 10.35 -4.68 -10.13
C TYR A 97 11.23 -3.42 -10.26
N ILE A 98 12.54 -3.58 -10.04
CA ILE A 98 13.51 -2.48 -10.05
C ILE A 98 14.27 -2.50 -11.36
N GLY A 99 14.34 -1.37 -12.03
CA GLY A 99 15.06 -1.16 -13.28
C GLY A 99 15.58 0.27 -13.38
N SER A 100 15.63 0.81 -14.59
CA SER A 100 16.19 2.12 -14.88
C SER A 100 15.18 3.10 -15.51
N VAL A 101 13.89 2.80 -15.43
CA VAL A 101 12.85 3.71 -15.92
C VAL A 101 12.79 4.92 -15.00
N ASP A 102 12.88 6.11 -15.61
CA ASP A 102 12.73 7.36 -14.91
C ASP A 102 11.32 7.54 -14.37
N ARG A 103 11.22 8.32 -13.30
CA ARG A 103 9.97 8.75 -12.70
C ARG A 103 9.06 9.40 -13.75
N THR A 104 7.84 8.87 -13.94
CA THR A 104 6.94 9.37 -15.00
C THR A 104 6.26 10.68 -14.65
N ASP A 105 5.99 10.92 -13.37
CA ASP A 105 5.22 12.09 -12.87
C ASP A 105 3.87 12.31 -13.57
N GLN A 106 3.31 11.25 -14.14
CA GLN A 106 2.04 11.28 -14.88
C GLN A 106 0.84 11.11 -13.94
N TRP A 107 0.52 12.16 -13.20
CA TRP A 107 -0.61 12.17 -12.28
C TRP A 107 -1.93 12.13 -13.03
N ILE A 108 -2.63 11.00 -12.92
CA ILE A 108 -3.86 10.70 -13.64
C ILE A 108 -4.87 9.97 -12.75
N TYR A 109 -6.12 9.94 -13.20
CA TYR A 109 -7.16 9.13 -12.55
C TYR A 109 -6.86 7.63 -12.64
N ASN A 110 -7.19 6.91 -11.58
CA ASN A 110 -7.20 5.45 -11.58
C ASN A 110 -8.39 4.96 -12.41
N PRO A 111 -8.17 4.17 -13.47
CA PRO A 111 -9.25 3.77 -14.38
C PRO A 111 -10.26 2.78 -13.76
N TYR A 112 -9.94 2.19 -12.61
CA TYR A 112 -10.81 1.22 -11.93
C TYR A 112 -11.70 1.83 -10.84
N ILE A 113 -11.57 3.12 -10.57
CA ILE A 113 -12.38 3.85 -9.58
C ILE A 113 -13.02 5.03 -10.31
N ASP A 114 -14.33 5.22 -10.11
CA ASP A 114 -15.04 6.35 -10.72
C ASP A 114 -14.39 7.68 -10.30
N GLU A 115 -14.19 8.58 -11.26
CA GLU A 115 -13.51 9.87 -11.05
C GLU A 115 -14.18 10.73 -9.99
N THR A 116 -15.50 10.60 -9.80
CA THR A 116 -16.25 11.34 -8.77
C THR A 116 -15.78 11.01 -7.35
N TYR A 117 -15.24 9.82 -7.15
CA TYR A 117 -14.67 9.39 -5.87
C TYR A 117 -13.17 9.67 -5.76
N GLN A 118 -12.54 10.20 -6.77
CA GLN A 118 -11.11 10.53 -6.74
C GLN A 118 -10.89 12.03 -6.50
N ILE A 119 -9.66 12.39 -6.19
CA ILE A 119 -9.17 13.77 -6.12
C ILE A 119 -8.42 14.12 -7.38
N TYR A 120 -8.33 15.40 -7.69
CA TYR A 120 -7.56 15.88 -8.84
C TYR A 120 -6.41 16.78 -8.38
N VAL A 121 -5.22 16.22 -8.29
CA VAL A 121 -4.01 16.94 -7.86
C VAL A 121 -2.89 16.75 -8.89
N SER A 122 -3.08 17.33 -10.07
CA SER A 122 -2.13 17.20 -11.19
C SER A 122 -0.79 17.94 -10.94
N LYS A 123 -0.82 19.02 -10.15
CA LYS A 123 0.37 19.80 -9.81
C LYS A 123 0.73 19.68 -8.34
N ALA A 124 -0.04 20.30 -7.47
CA ALA A 124 0.15 20.29 -6.03
C ALA A 124 -1.20 20.59 -5.35
N TYR A 125 -1.32 20.25 -4.06
CA TYR A 125 -2.41 20.78 -3.23
C TYR A 125 -2.35 22.31 -3.16
N LYS A 126 -3.48 22.97 -2.91
CA LYS A 126 -3.51 24.44 -2.78
C LYS A 126 -2.71 24.93 -1.58
N GLU A 127 -2.55 24.10 -0.58
CA GLU A 127 -1.76 24.38 0.63
C GLU A 127 -0.26 24.03 0.49
N TYR A 128 0.24 23.77 -0.74
CA TYR A 128 1.67 23.60 -0.96
C TYR A 128 2.45 24.85 -0.53
N PRO A 129 3.59 24.74 0.15
CA PRO A 129 4.41 23.54 0.38
C PRO A 129 4.07 22.75 1.67
N THR A 130 2.97 23.07 2.38
CA THR A 130 2.59 22.34 3.59
C THR A 130 2.33 20.85 3.30
N TYR A 131 1.59 20.58 2.22
CA TYR A 131 1.27 19.22 1.82
C TYR A 131 1.81 18.88 0.43
N ASP A 132 2.54 17.77 0.37
CA ASP A 132 2.96 17.10 -0.85
C ASP A 132 1.91 16.07 -1.29
N ARG A 133 2.04 15.61 -2.53
CA ARG A 133 1.38 14.39 -3.01
C ARG A 133 2.15 13.18 -2.50
N GLY A 134 1.84 12.74 -1.28
CA GLY A 134 2.53 11.63 -0.62
C GLY A 134 2.12 10.27 -1.19
N HIS A 135 3.06 9.56 -1.82
CA HIS A 135 2.81 8.23 -2.36
C HIS A 135 2.59 7.20 -1.27
N GLN A 136 1.66 6.26 -1.51
CA GLN A 136 1.57 5.04 -0.73
C GLN A 136 2.62 4.03 -1.22
N ILE A 137 2.47 3.43 -2.41
CA ILE A 137 3.58 2.72 -3.05
C ILE A 137 4.47 3.73 -3.77
N PRO A 138 5.78 3.83 -3.43
CA PRO A 138 6.67 4.80 -4.05
C PRO A 138 7.00 4.42 -5.50
N SER A 139 7.14 5.41 -6.37
CA SER A 139 7.53 5.20 -7.77
C SER A 139 8.88 4.50 -7.90
N ALA A 140 9.79 4.73 -6.96
CA ALA A 140 11.09 4.09 -6.92
C ALA A 140 11.05 2.56 -6.71
N ASP A 141 9.93 2.01 -6.25
CA ASP A 141 9.71 0.56 -6.11
C ASP A 141 9.20 -0.08 -7.41
N ARG A 142 8.96 0.71 -8.47
CA ARG A 142 8.38 0.31 -9.76
C ARG A 142 9.09 0.97 -10.93
N THR A 143 10.39 0.67 -11.09
CA THR A 143 11.23 1.26 -12.14
C THR A 143 11.60 0.28 -13.25
N ILE A 144 10.96 -0.91 -13.30
CA ILE A 144 11.25 -1.91 -14.33
C ILE A 144 10.55 -1.61 -15.66
N THR A 145 9.31 -1.12 -15.63
CA THR A 145 8.57 -0.67 -16.82
C THR A 145 7.93 0.69 -16.58
N ARG A 146 7.70 1.42 -17.69
CA ARG A 146 7.05 2.73 -17.65
C ARG A 146 5.60 2.62 -17.15
N GLU A 147 4.91 1.58 -17.58
CA GLU A 147 3.52 1.30 -17.24
C GLU A 147 3.35 1.04 -15.74
N MET A 148 4.19 0.17 -15.16
CA MET A 148 4.20 -0.05 -13.70
C MET A 148 4.50 1.23 -12.92
N ASN A 149 5.45 2.05 -13.41
CA ASN A 149 5.78 3.32 -12.78
C ASN A 149 4.60 4.30 -12.88
N THR A 150 3.95 4.40 -14.04
CA THR A 150 2.79 5.28 -14.23
C THR A 150 1.64 4.94 -13.29
N GLN A 151 1.37 3.66 -13.03
CA GLN A 151 0.33 3.25 -12.08
C GLN A 151 0.59 3.75 -10.64
N THR A 152 1.85 4.03 -10.28
CA THR A 152 2.14 4.63 -8.96
C THR A 152 1.73 6.12 -8.88
N PHE A 153 1.47 6.77 -10.00
CA PHE A 153 1.00 8.15 -10.11
C PHE A 153 -0.52 8.27 -10.27
N TYR A 154 -1.27 7.21 -10.04
CA TYR A 154 -2.72 7.34 -9.91
C TYR A 154 -3.06 8.21 -8.70
N PHE A 155 -4.02 9.13 -8.86
CA PHE A 155 -4.48 10.00 -7.75
C PHE A 155 -4.91 9.21 -6.53
N THR A 156 -5.33 7.97 -6.70
CA THR A 156 -5.72 7.07 -5.60
C THR A 156 -4.54 6.52 -4.80
N ASN A 157 -3.31 6.60 -5.33
CA ASN A 157 -2.09 6.14 -4.64
C ASN A 157 -1.41 7.25 -3.84
N GLN A 158 -2.05 8.39 -3.66
CA GLN A 158 -1.49 9.52 -2.92
C GLN A 158 -2.48 10.09 -1.90
N THR A 159 -1.94 10.72 -0.89
CA THR A 159 -2.69 11.50 0.10
C THR A 159 -1.97 12.81 0.36
N PRO A 160 -2.66 13.85 0.88
CA PRO A 160 -1.96 15.03 1.35
C PRO A 160 -1.06 14.65 2.53
N GLN A 161 0.24 14.72 2.33
CA GLN A 161 1.25 14.36 3.33
C GLN A 161 2.10 15.59 3.65
N ILE A 162 2.38 15.83 4.95
CA ILE A 162 3.26 16.93 5.36
C ILE A 162 4.58 16.82 4.59
N GLY A 163 4.95 17.88 3.87
CA GLY A 163 6.12 17.90 2.99
C GLY A 163 7.42 17.86 3.78
N VAL A 164 7.77 19.00 4.39
CA VAL A 164 8.99 19.14 5.18
C VAL A 164 8.85 18.38 6.52
N GLY A 165 9.84 17.57 6.85
CA GLY A 165 9.87 16.80 8.07
C GLY A 165 9.27 15.40 7.97
N LEU A 166 8.29 15.16 7.09
CA LEU A 166 7.71 13.83 6.89
C LEU A 166 7.99 13.29 5.48
N ASN A 167 7.24 13.70 4.45
CA ASN A 167 7.34 13.12 3.11
C ASN A 167 8.75 13.23 2.53
N GLN A 168 9.35 14.41 2.60
CA GLN A 168 10.68 14.72 2.05
C GLN A 168 11.83 14.29 2.97
N SER A 169 11.55 13.72 4.14
CA SER A 169 12.54 13.39 5.17
C SER A 169 12.34 11.97 5.70
N ILE A 170 11.62 11.82 6.81
CA ILE A 170 11.51 10.53 7.53
C ILE A 170 10.90 9.46 6.62
N TRP A 171 9.82 9.78 5.90
CA TRP A 171 9.15 8.84 5.00
C TRP A 171 10.05 8.43 3.82
N ALA A 172 10.66 9.39 3.12
CA ALA A 172 11.60 9.10 2.04
C ALA A 172 12.80 8.28 2.50
N ASN A 173 13.33 8.57 3.70
CA ASN A 173 14.43 7.81 4.29
C ASN A 173 13.99 6.37 4.63
N LEU A 174 12.78 6.17 5.15
CA LEU A 174 12.23 4.84 5.41
C LEU A 174 12.08 4.04 4.11
N GLU A 175 11.52 4.64 3.06
CA GLU A 175 11.38 4.01 1.76
C GLU A 175 12.74 3.60 1.17
N ASN A 176 13.72 4.47 1.25
CA ASN A 176 15.08 4.15 0.83
C ASN A 176 15.68 3.02 1.66
N LYS A 177 15.50 3.04 2.98
CA LYS A 177 15.96 1.98 3.89
C LYS A 177 15.32 0.63 3.55
N ILE A 178 14.04 0.61 3.20
CA ILE A 178 13.33 -0.60 2.78
C ILE A 178 13.98 -1.20 1.53
N ARG A 179 14.22 -0.38 0.50
CA ARG A 179 14.86 -0.84 -0.74
C ARG A 179 16.30 -1.31 -0.54
N THR A 180 17.09 -0.60 0.28
CA THR A 180 18.53 -0.84 0.39
C THR A 180 18.92 -1.88 1.46
N SER A 181 18.06 -2.09 2.47
CA SER A 181 18.43 -2.91 3.63
C SER A 181 17.45 -4.03 3.95
N TYR A 182 16.16 -3.89 3.61
CA TYR A 182 15.16 -4.93 3.91
C TYR A 182 14.83 -5.79 2.69
N MET A 183 14.94 -5.26 1.46
CA MET A 183 14.80 -6.04 0.24
C MET A 183 15.88 -7.13 0.20
N CYS A 184 15.50 -8.32 -0.26
CA CYS A 184 16.37 -9.50 -0.28
C CYS A 184 16.17 -10.31 -1.57
N THR A 185 16.78 -11.50 -1.66
CA THR A 185 16.60 -12.39 -2.81
C THR A 185 15.20 -12.99 -2.86
N ASP A 186 14.62 -13.30 -1.68
CA ASP A 186 13.21 -13.65 -1.58
C ASP A 186 12.34 -12.37 -1.74
N THR A 187 11.05 -12.55 -1.93
CA THR A 187 10.13 -11.40 -2.01
C THR A 187 9.94 -10.78 -0.62
N LEU A 188 10.12 -9.47 -0.53
CA LEU A 188 9.64 -8.66 0.58
C LEU A 188 8.21 -8.20 0.27
N TYR A 189 7.31 -8.46 1.17
CA TYR A 189 5.92 -7.99 1.08
C TYR A 189 5.74 -6.75 1.93
N VAL A 190 5.11 -5.72 1.35
CA VAL A 190 4.92 -4.42 1.99
C VAL A 190 3.46 -4.06 2.01
N VAL A 191 2.96 -3.66 3.18
CA VAL A 191 1.70 -2.93 3.32
C VAL A 191 2.02 -1.54 3.81
N THR A 192 1.56 -0.53 3.11
CA THR A 192 1.68 0.87 3.51
C THR A 192 0.29 1.48 3.58
N GLY A 193 0.06 2.44 4.46
CA GLY A 193 -1.26 3.01 4.57
C GLY A 193 -1.31 4.35 5.30
N ALA A 194 -2.49 4.95 5.21
CA ALA A 194 -2.85 6.19 5.86
C ALA A 194 -3.93 5.92 6.90
N HIS A 195 -3.77 6.50 8.08
CA HIS A 195 -4.72 6.40 9.18
C HIS A 195 -5.31 7.76 9.53
N PHE A 196 -6.59 7.76 9.90
CA PHE A 196 -7.36 8.96 10.18
C PHE A 196 -8.05 8.83 11.54
N ASP A 197 -7.43 9.35 12.63
CA ASP A 197 -8.10 9.48 13.93
C ASP A 197 -9.30 10.43 13.85
N ASN A 198 -9.17 11.42 12.97
CA ASN A 198 -10.20 12.39 12.69
C ASN A 198 -10.03 12.96 11.27
N THR A 199 -11.01 13.71 10.81
CA THR A 199 -11.04 14.32 9.48
C THR A 199 -11.13 15.84 9.52
N SER A 200 -10.68 16.45 10.61
CA SER A 200 -10.82 17.91 10.85
C SER A 200 -9.89 18.73 9.96
N THR A 201 -8.63 18.28 9.84
CA THR A 201 -7.64 18.93 8.97
C THR A 201 -7.88 18.50 7.52
N LYS A 202 -7.92 19.48 6.61
CA LYS A 202 -8.22 19.26 5.20
C LYS A 202 -7.14 19.89 4.32
N ALA A 203 -6.87 19.26 3.20
CA ALA A 203 -6.15 19.83 2.06
C ALA A 203 -7.11 19.99 0.88
N THR A 204 -6.79 20.91 -0.03
CA THR A 204 -7.67 21.27 -1.16
C THR A 204 -7.00 20.83 -2.47
N ASP A 205 -7.71 20.06 -3.26
CA ASP A 205 -7.28 19.65 -4.59
C ASP A 205 -7.37 20.79 -5.63
N ASN A 206 -7.00 20.52 -6.87
CA ASN A 206 -6.98 21.57 -7.91
C ASN A 206 -8.42 21.96 -8.36
N ASN A 207 -9.41 21.12 -8.13
CA ASN A 207 -10.83 21.42 -8.40
C ASN A 207 -11.57 22.09 -7.22
N GLY A 208 -10.89 22.28 -6.09
CA GLY A 208 -11.46 22.88 -4.89
C GLY A 208 -12.12 21.89 -3.94
N VAL A 209 -11.97 20.60 -4.18
CA VAL A 209 -12.44 19.54 -3.29
C VAL A 209 -11.54 19.45 -2.06
N LYS A 210 -12.16 19.48 -0.88
CA LYS A 210 -11.45 19.34 0.39
C LYS A 210 -11.41 17.87 0.80
N VAL A 211 -10.21 17.34 0.99
CA VAL A 211 -9.98 15.96 1.45
C VAL A 211 -9.27 15.95 2.80
N PRO A 212 -9.55 14.99 3.67
CA PRO A 212 -8.89 14.92 4.96
C PRO A 212 -7.39 14.63 4.81
N VAL A 213 -6.60 15.22 5.70
CA VAL A 213 -5.18 14.92 5.84
C VAL A 213 -5.05 13.74 6.80
N PRO A 214 -4.35 12.66 6.44
CA PRO A 214 -4.09 11.57 7.37
C PRO A 214 -3.40 12.04 8.63
N THR A 215 -3.77 11.48 9.78
CA THR A 215 -3.14 11.79 11.06
C THR A 215 -1.86 10.98 11.27
N HIS A 216 -1.79 9.79 10.67
CA HIS A 216 -0.64 8.90 10.75
C HIS A 216 -0.44 8.13 9.45
N TYR A 217 0.77 7.61 9.29
CA TYR A 217 1.14 6.69 8.21
C TYR A 217 1.80 5.46 8.78
N PHE A 218 1.62 4.33 8.11
CA PHE A 218 2.27 3.10 8.52
C PHE A 218 2.90 2.36 7.35
N LYS A 219 3.92 1.55 7.65
CA LYS A 219 4.42 0.50 6.77
C LYS A 219 4.63 -0.77 7.57
N VAL A 220 4.19 -1.90 7.01
CA VAL A 220 4.40 -3.23 7.56
C VAL A 220 5.13 -4.06 6.52
N LEU A 221 6.17 -4.73 6.95
CA LEU A 221 7.03 -5.56 6.12
C LEU A 221 6.94 -7.03 6.56
N LEU A 222 6.90 -7.93 5.60
CA LEU A 222 6.94 -9.39 5.82
C LEU A 222 7.91 -10.02 4.83
N ARG A 223 8.86 -10.84 5.31
CA ARG A 223 9.72 -11.67 4.48
C ARG A 223 10.23 -12.90 5.24
N THR A 224 10.93 -13.79 4.54
CA THR A 224 11.72 -14.84 5.20
C THR A 224 12.90 -14.23 5.97
N LYS A 225 13.25 -14.81 7.12
CA LYS A 225 14.38 -14.32 7.96
C LYS A 225 15.69 -14.29 7.20
N SER A 226 16.03 -15.40 6.51
CA SER A 226 17.28 -15.50 5.77
C SER A 226 17.29 -14.66 4.49
N GLY A 227 16.12 -14.42 3.88
CA GLY A 227 15.97 -13.65 2.64
C GLY A 227 16.47 -14.36 1.38
N ILE A 228 16.82 -15.65 1.46
CA ILE A 228 17.41 -16.43 0.35
C ILE A 228 16.88 -17.88 0.28
N THR A 229 15.68 -18.11 0.80
CA THR A 229 15.10 -19.46 0.88
C THR A 229 14.55 -19.98 -0.44
N GLY A 230 14.15 -19.09 -1.33
CA GLY A 230 13.40 -19.43 -2.53
C GLY A 230 11.99 -19.96 -2.25
N LYS A 231 11.52 -19.93 -0.99
CA LYS A 231 10.19 -20.40 -0.59
C LYS A 231 9.15 -19.30 -0.73
N ALA A 232 7.94 -19.68 -1.11
CA ALA A 232 6.79 -18.80 -0.93
C ALA A 232 6.44 -18.69 0.58
N ILE A 233 5.94 -17.55 1.02
CA ILE A 233 5.57 -17.32 2.44
C ILE A 233 4.58 -18.37 2.96
N LYS A 234 3.64 -18.81 2.12
CA LYS A 234 2.67 -19.87 2.48
C LYS A 234 3.30 -21.22 2.81
N ASP A 235 4.52 -21.47 2.31
CA ASP A 235 5.26 -22.71 2.50
C ASP A 235 6.30 -22.59 3.64
N CYS A 236 6.29 -21.46 4.37
CA CYS A 236 7.17 -21.20 5.50
C CYS A 236 6.46 -21.45 6.83
N ASN A 237 7.22 -21.91 7.83
CA ASN A 237 6.78 -21.88 9.22
C ASN A 237 6.94 -20.47 9.80
N ALA A 238 6.18 -20.13 10.84
CA ALA A 238 6.27 -18.83 11.51
C ALA A 238 7.70 -18.49 11.98
N SER A 239 8.46 -19.50 12.41
CA SER A 239 9.86 -19.35 12.84
C SER A 239 10.82 -18.95 11.71
N GLU A 240 10.46 -19.18 10.45
CA GLU A 240 11.23 -18.80 9.26
C GLU A 240 10.91 -17.39 8.77
N LEU A 241 9.88 -16.75 9.33
CA LEU A 241 9.40 -15.44 8.92
C LEU A 241 9.85 -14.32 9.86
N ILE A 242 9.96 -13.12 9.33
CA ILE A 242 10.19 -11.89 10.09
C ILE A 242 9.27 -10.78 9.58
N THR A 243 8.72 -10.05 10.53
CA THR A 243 7.88 -8.87 10.28
C THR A 243 8.43 -7.67 11.03
N ILE A 244 8.19 -6.48 10.48
CA ILE A 244 8.46 -5.21 11.16
C ILE A 244 7.40 -4.19 10.76
N GLY A 245 6.92 -3.41 11.73
CA GLY A 245 5.98 -2.32 11.53
C GLY A 245 6.60 -0.97 11.87
N PHE A 246 6.21 0.05 11.11
CA PHE A 246 6.55 1.46 11.32
C PHE A 246 5.25 2.25 11.41
N TRP A 247 5.20 3.17 12.35
CA TRP A 247 4.09 4.10 12.57
C TRP A 247 4.65 5.50 12.74
N LEU A 248 4.15 6.46 11.96
CA LEU A 248 4.65 7.84 11.89
C LEU A 248 3.52 8.84 11.95
#